data_89c16da13edeefa26e3a791d21bc336c
#
_entry.id   89c16da13edeefa26e3a791d21bc336c
#
_cell.length_a   1.000
_cell.length_b   1.000
_cell.length_c   1.000
_cell.angle_alpha   90.00
_cell.angle_beta   90.00
_cell.angle_gamma   90.00
#
_symmetry.space_group_name_H-M   'P 1'
#
loop_
_entity.id
_entity.type
_entity.pdbx_description
1 polymer ?
#
loop_
_entity_poly.entity_id
_entity_poly.type
_entity_poly.pdbx_seq_one_letter_code
_entity_poly.pdbx_strand_id
1 'polypeptide(L)'
;MLAEAVTFAIASILHFGVLESFLGAAIPEAIIAVVLGAGSIAVMRRPGGSWWLALTTTLFALAGVIIGLSVILRNHVSRPADLIYHAGIFVALLITISLLLTPAMRRVLRQQGTPSA
;
A
#
# COMPACT_ATOMS: atom_id res chain seq x y z
N MET A 1 -3.91 -4.99 2.06
CA MET A 1 -2.48 -5.06 1.66
C MET A 1 -2.27 -5.68 0.26
N LEU A 2 -2.68 -6.94 -0.02
CA LEU A 2 -2.42 -7.55 -1.35
C LEU A 2 -3.22 -6.86 -2.46
N ALA A 3 -4.48 -6.55 -2.21
CA ALA A 3 -5.32 -5.82 -3.17
C ALA A 3 -4.73 -4.45 -3.50
N GLU A 4 -4.27 -3.71 -2.50
CA GLU A 4 -3.61 -2.42 -2.70
C GLU A 4 -2.31 -2.58 -3.49
N ALA A 5 -1.51 -3.62 -3.22
CA ALA A 5 -0.28 -3.90 -3.99
C ALA A 5 -0.58 -4.12 -5.47
N VAL A 6 -1.62 -4.91 -5.79
CA VAL A 6 -2.09 -5.14 -7.17
C VAL A 6 -2.57 -3.84 -7.82
N THR A 7 -3.31 -3.01 -7.08
CA THR A 7 -3.80 -1.72 -7.57
C THR A 7 -2.65 -0.78 -7.93
N PHE A 8 -1.62 -0.68 -7.07
CA PHE A 8 -0.41 0.10 -7.38
C PHE A 8 0.38 -0.45 -8.58
N ALA A 9 0.47 -1.79 -8.70
CA ALA A 9 1.13 -2.39 -9.86
C ALA A 9 0.41 -2.05 -11.17
N ILE A 10 -0.92 -2.10 -11.19
CA ILE A 10 -1.73 -1.72 -12.35
C ILE A 10 -1.53 -0.24 -12.67
N ALA A 11 -1.63 0.65 -11.68
CA ALA A 11 -1.43 2.09 -11.88
C ALA A 11 -0.04 2.40 -12.43
N SER A 12 1.00 1.79 -11.87
CA SER A 12 2.38 1.92 -12.34
C SER A 12 2.50 1.52 -13.82
N ILE A 13 1.94 0.37 -14.23
CA ILE A 13 1.96 -0.09 -15.62
C ILE A 13 1.26 0.92 -16.54
N LEU A 14 0.12 1.47 -16.11
CA LEU A 14 -0.61 2.48 -16.89
C LEU A 14 0.22 3.75 -17.08
N HIS A 15 0.98 4.19 -16.07
CA HIS A 15 1.85 5.35 -16.12
C HIS A 15 3.19 5.09 -16.84
N PHE A 16 3.60 3.84 -17.04
CA PHE A 16 4.81 3.50 -17.82
C PHE A 16 4.61 3.61 -19.34
N GLY A 17 3.41 3.93 -19.83
CA GLY A 17 3.22 4.23 -21.25
C GLY A 17 2.03 3.57 -21.92
N VAL A 18 1.13 2.91 -21.16
CA VAL A 18 -0.12 2.36 -21.72
C VAL A 18 -1.13 3.49 -21.99
N LEU A 19 -1.22 4.48 -21.09
CA LEU A 19 -2.09 5.66 -21.24
C LEU A 19 -1.30 6.92 -21.51
N GLU A 20 -0.25 7.20 -20.74
CA GLU A 20 0.72 8.28 -20.93
C GLU A 20 2.01 7.98 -20.15
N SER A 21 3.16 8.30 -20.73
CA SER A 21 4.45 8.14 -20.06
C SER A 21 4.65 9.22 -19.00
N PHE A 22 4.36 8.91 -17.74
CA PHE A 22 4.63 9.77 -16.59
C PHE A 22 5.47 9.04 -15.54
N LEU A 23 6.78 8.99 -15.79
CA LEU A 23 7.74 8.29 -14.94
C LEU A 23 7.75 8.80 -13.49
N GLY A 24 7.40 10.06 -13.27
CA GLY A 24 7.29 10.66 -11.93
C GLY A 24 6.27 10.00 -11.02
N ALA A 25 5.22 9.39 -11.58
CA ALA A 25 4.24 8.60 -10.83
C ALA A 25 4.54 7.10 -10.94
N ALA A 26 4.90 6.60 -12.11
CA ALA A 26 5.12 5.19 -12.39
C ALA A 26 6.15 4.54 -11.44
N ILE A 27 7.29 5.20 -11.21
CA ILE A 27 8.38 4.65 -10.38
C ILE A 27 7.97 4.56 -8.89
N PRO A 28 7.45 5.62 -8.23
CA PRO A 28 6.97 5.51 -6.86
C PRO A 28 5.88 4.45 -6.68
N GLU A 29 4.93 4.35 -7.60
CA GLU A 29 3.86 3.34 -7.56
C GLU A 29 4.41 1.93 -7.68
N ALA A 30 5.41 1.69 -8.55
CA ALA A 30 6.09 0.40 -8.66
C ALA A 30 6.77 0.02 -7.34
N ILE A 31 7.48 0.95 -6.70
CA ILE A 31 8.15 0.72 -5.42
C ILE A 31 7.13 0.36 -4.34
N ILE A 32 6.03 1.11 -4.24
CA ILE A 32 4.96 0.83 -3.27
C ILE A 32 4.34 -0.54 -3.53
N ALA A 33 4.06 -0.89 -4.79
CA ALA A 33 3.54 -2.20 -5.18
C ALA A 33 4.45 -3.35 -4.71
N VAL A 34 5.76 -3.22 -4.93
CA VAL A 34 6.75 -4.22 -4.50
C VAL A 34 6.80 -4.34 -2.98
N VAL A 35 6.86 -3.22 -2.25
CA VAL A 35 6.93 -3.20 -0.79
C VAL A 35 5.67 -3.81 -0.17
N LEU A 36 4.47 -3.41 -0.61
CA LEU A 36 3.21 -3.96 -0.14
C LEU A 36 3.05 -5.44 -0.53
N GLY A 37 3.44 -5.81 -1.74
CA GLY A 37 3.38 -7.19 -2.22
C GLY A 37 4.28 -8.11 -1.42
N ALA A 38 5.54 -7.73 -1.25
CA ALA A 38 6.51 -8.48 -0.44
C ALA A 38 6.06 -8.58 1.03
N GLY A 39 5.61 -7.47 1.62
CA GLY A 39 5.06 -7.44 2.96
C GLY A 39 3.84 -8.35 3.13
N SER A 40 2.91 -8.33 2.16
CA SER A 40 1.73 -9.21 2.17
C SER A 40 2.10 -10.69 2.10
N ILE A 41 3.02 -11.06 1.22
CA ILE A 41 3.51 -12.44 1.09
C ILE A 41 4.20 -12.89 2.38
N ALA A 42 5.03 -12.04 2.98
CA ALA A 42 5.71 -12.36 4.23
C ALA A 42 4.72 -12.57 5.39
N VAL A 43 3.69 -11.73 5.49
CA VAL A 43 2.61 -11.86 6.49
C VAL A 43 1.82 -13.17 6.27
N MET A 44 1.49 -13.51 5.02
CA MET A 44 0.77 -14.75 4.71
C MET A 44 1.59 -16.00 5.03
N ARG A 45 2.92 -15.96 4.81
CA ARG A 45 3.81 -17.10 5.07
C ARG A 45 4.14 -17.28 6.55
N ARG A 46 4.22 -16.20 7.31
CA ARG A 46 4.57 -16.19 8.74
C ARG A 46 3.73 -15.14 9.47
N PRO A 47 2.45 -15.44 9.76
CA PRO A 47 1.58 -14.45 10.42
C PRO A 47 2.07 -14.11 11.83
N GLY A 48 2.61 -15.07 12.57
CA GLY A 48 3.15 -14.82 13.89
C GLY A 48 4.38 -13.92 13.87
N GLY A 49 4.35 -12.82 14.63
CA GLY A 49 5.43 -11.82 14.69
C GLY A 49 5.45 -10.80 13.55
N SER A 50 4.53 -10.90 12.58
CA SER A 50 4.53 -10.06 11.37
C SER A 50 3.77 -8.72 11.49
N TRP A 51 3.21 -8.42 12.67
CA TRP A 51 2.39 -7.22 12.85
C TRP A 51 3.12 -5.92 12.51
N TRP A 52 4.36 -5.77 12.97
CA TRP A 52 5.17 -4.60 12.65
C TRP A 52 5.46 -4.49 11.16
N LEU A 53 5.74 -5.60 10.50
CA LEU A 53 5.97 -5.62 9.06
C LEU A 53 4.72 -5.18 8.30
N ALA A 54 3.54 -5.71 8.66
CA ALA A 54 2.28 -5.31 8.05
C ALA A 54 2.01 -3.82 8.25
N LEU A 55 2.22 -3.31 9.47
CA LEU A 55 1.98 -1.91 9.78
C LEU A 55 2.95 -0.98 9.05
N THR A 56 4.26 -1.27 9.09
CA THR A 56 5.28 -0.40 8.48
C THR A 56 5.16 -0.35 6.97
N THR A 57 4.91 -1.48 6.30
CA THR A 57 4.71 -1.49 4.84
C THR A 57 3.45 -0.73 4.42
N THR A 58 2.37 -0.82 5.20
CA THR A 58 1.14 -0.07 4.92
C THR A 58 1.32 1.42 5.18
N LEU A 59 2.03 1.81 6.25
CA LEU A 59 2.36 3.23 6.51
C LEU A 59 3.29 3.81 5.45
N PHE A 60 4.24 3.03 4.94
CA PHE A 60 5.10 3.44 3.82
C PHE A 60 4.25 3.75 2.57
N ALA A 61 3.30 2.87 2.23
CA ALA A 61 2.39 3.10 1.11
C ALA A 61 1.53 4.35 1.33
N LEU A 62 0.99 4.55 2.53
CA LEU A 62 0.20 5.72 2.88
C LEU A 62 1.01 7.02 2.71
N ALA A 63 2.26 7.04 3.16
CA ALA A 63 3.15 8.20 2.97
C ALA A 63 3.37 8.50 1.48
N GLY A 64 3.58 7.47 0.65
CA GLY A 64 3.69 7.62 -0.80
C GLY A 64 2.44 8.22 -1.44
N VAL A 65 1.24 7.77 -1.03
CA VAL A 65 -0.04 8.33 -1.52
C VAL A 65 -0.22 9.78 -1.11
N ILE A 66 0.13 10.15 0.13
CA ILE A 66 0.07 11.54 0.60
C ILE A 66 0.99 12.44 -0.22
N ILE A 67 2.21 11.98 -0.51
CA ILE A 67 3.16 12.72 -1.36
C ILE A 67 2.58 12.86 -2.77
N GLY A 68 2.12 11.77 -3.40
CA GLY A 68 1.51 11.78 -4.72
C GLY A 68 0.32 12.73 -4.82
N LEU A 69 -0.60 12.64 -3.87
CA LEU A 69 -1.77 13.53 -3.80
C LEU A 69 -1.35 15.00 -3.63
N SER A 70 -0.33 15.27 -2.80
CA SER A 70 0.20 16.62 -2.62
C SER A 70 0.77 17.21 -3.93
N VAL A 71 1.45 16.40 -4.73
CA VAL A 71 1.98 16.80 -6.05
C VAL A 71 0.85 17.10 -7.02
N ILE A 72 -0.17 16.23 -7.08
CA ILE A 72 -1.34 16.41 -7.94
C ILE A 72 -2.05 17.72 -7.61
N LEU A 73 -2.31 17.98 -6.33
CA LEU A 73 -3.03 19.19 -5.89
C LEU A 73 -2.26 20.48 -6.14
N ARG A 74 -0.91 20.45 -6.07
CA ARG A 74 -0.07 21.64 -6.31
C ARG A 74 0.03 22.00 -7.80
N ASN A 75 0.05 21.01 -8.68
CA ASN A 75 0.35 21.25 -10.09
C ASN A 75 -0.85 21.64 -10.94
N HIS A 76 -2.07 21.72 -10.38
CA HIS A 76 -3.33 22.07 -11.06
C HIS A 76 -3.61 21.31 -12.39
N VAL A 77 -2.83 20.30 -12.71
CA VAL A 77 -2.90 19.47 -13.93
C VAL A 77 -3.53 18.11 -13.61
N SER A 78 -4.36 18.05 -12.56
CA SER A 78 -4.96 16.81 -12.13
C SER A 78 -6.04 16.34 -13.10
N ARG A 79 -5.86 15.15 -13.66
CA ARG A 79 -6.96 14.42 -14.27
C ARG A 79 -7.91 13.98 -13.17
N PRO A 80 -9.22 14.09 -13.36
CA PRO A 80 -10.19 13.59 -12.36
C PRO A 80 -9.96 12.13 -11.98
N ALA A 81 -9.52 11.30 -12.93
CA ALA A 81 -9.20 9.90 -12.70
C ALA A 81 -8.05 9.69 -11.69
N ASP A 82 -6.98 10.49 -11.79
CA ASP A 82 -5.84 10.41 -10.87
C ASP A 82 -6.24 10.80 -9.45
N LEU A 83 -7.08 11.83 -9.33
CA LEU A 83 -7.59 12.27 -8.02
C LEU A 83 -8.50 11.21 -7.39
N ILE A 84 -9.42 10.62 -8.17
CA ILE A 84 -10.32 9.56 -7.70
C ILE A 84 -9.51 8.33 -7.29
N TYR A 85 -8.50 7.95 -8.09
CA TYR A 85 -7.61 6.84 -7.78
C TYR A 85 -6.88 7.06 -6.45
N HIS A 86 -6.20 8.20 -6.29
CA HIS A 86 -5.45 8.51 -5.06
C HIS A 86 -6.35 8.63 -3.83
N ALA A 87 -7.54 9.21 -3.96
CA ALA A 87 -8.52 9.26 -2.88
C ALA A 87 -9.02 7.86 -2.49
N GLY A 88 -9.31 7.01 -3.47
CA GLY A 88 -9.77 5.64 -3.25
C GLY A 88 -8.71 4.79 -2.54
N ILE A 89 -7.47 4.81 -3.02
CA ILE A 89 -6.39 4.04 -2.40
C ILE A 89 -6.02 4.58 -1.01
N PHE A 90 -6.09 5.89 -0.80
CA PHE A 90 -5.91 6.51 0.51
C PHE A 90 -6.91 5.97 1.53
N VAL A 91 -8.19 5.93 1.18
CA VAL A 91 -9.25 5.37 2.05
C VAL A 91 -9.01 3.87 2.31
N ALA A 92 -8.64 3.10 1.28
CA ALA A 92 -8.34 1.67 1.44
C ALA A 92 -7.19 1.42 2.41
N LEU A 93 -6.11 2.21 2.32
CA LEU A 93 -4.96 2.12 3.24
C LEU A 93 -5.34 2.50 4.67
N LEU A 94 -6.18 3.52 4.86
CA LEU A 94 -6.69 3.88 6.20
C LEU A 94 -7.53 2.74 6.81
N ILE A 95 -8.38 2.10 6.01
CA ILE A 95 -9.15 0.92 6.45
C ILE A 95 -8.19 -0.21 6.85
N THR A 96 -7.19 -0.50 6.03
CA THR A 96 -6.19 -1.55 6.32
C THR A 96 -5.43 -1.25 7.61
N ILE A 97 -4.97 -0.01 7.83
CA ILE A 97 -4.33 0.40 9.09
C ILE A 97 -5.29 0.23 10.27
N SER A 98 -6.52 0.69 10.13
CA SER A 98 -7.54 0.56 11.18
C SER A 98 -7.76 -0.90 11.58
N LEU A 99 -7.83 -1.80 10.62
CA LEU A 99 -7.95 -3.24 10.86
C LEU A 99 -6.70 -3.81 11.55
N LEU A 100 -5.49 -3.43 11.12
CA LEU A 100 -4.23 -3.84 11.74
C LEU A 100 -4.12 -3.38 13.20
N LEU A 101 -4.75 -2.26 13.54
CA LEU A 101 -4.76 -1.72 14.90
C LEU A 101 -5.80 -2.39 15.81
N THR A 102 -6.72 -3.19 15.29
CA THR A 102 -7.71 -3.92 16.12
C THR A 102 -7.02 -4.92 17.07
N PRO A 103 -7.56 -5.11 18.29
CA PRO A 103 -7.00 -6.08 19.23
C PRO A 103 -6.96 -7.52 18.66
N ALA A 104 -7.95 -7.89 17.86
CA ALA A 104 -8.02 -9.21 17.23
C ALA A 104 -6.85 -9.43 16.27
N MET A 105 -6.64 -8.51 15.33
CA MET A 105 -5.58 -8.60 14.34
C MET A 105 -4.19 -8.52 14.99
N ARG A 106 -4.02 -7.64 16.00
CA ARG A 106 -2.78 -7.56 16.77
C ARG A 106 -2.44 -8.88 17.46
N ARG A 107 -3.44 -9.57 18.04
CA ARG A 107 -3.22 -10.90 18.66
C ARG A 107 -2.73 -11.90 17.63
N VAL A 108 -3.45 -12.04 16.52
CA VAL A 108 -3.10 -13.01 15.45
C VAL A 108 -1.70 -12.77 14.90
N LEU A 109 -1.35 -11.52 14.62
CA LEU A 109 -0.07 -11.17 13.96
C LEU A 109 1.10 -11.02 14.93
N ARG A 110 0.87 -10.95 16.26
CA ARG A 110 1.93 -10.88 17.27
C ARG A 110 2.22 -12.20 17.96
N GLN A 111 1.28 -13.12 17.99
CA GLN A 111 1.51 -14.44 18.58
C GLN A 111 2.63 -15.13 17.80
N GLN A 112 3.82 -15.10 18.37
CA GLN A 112 4.87 -16.04 17.97
C GLN A 112 4.34 -17.43 18.33
N GLY A 113 4.34 -18.34 17.36
CA GLY A 113 3.96 -19.71 17.64
C GLY A 113 4.74 -20.18 18.86
N THR A 114 4.04 -20.45 19.95
CA THR A 114 4.58 -21.21 21.06
C THR A 114 5.06 -22.51 20.44
N PRO A 115 6.35 -22.88 20.56
CA PRO A 115 6.77 -24.22 20.17
C PRO A 115 5.90 -25.16 20.98
N SER A 116 5.12 -25.99 20.31
CA SER A 116 4.47 -27.13 20.98
C SER A 116 5.59 -27.96 21.58
N ALA A 117 5.66 -27.95 22.90
CA ALA A 117 6.53 -28.82 23.66
C ALA A 117 6.20 -30.27 23.39
#